data_4032a666f07f469152bb8ea764eabca7
#
_entry.id   4032a666f07f469152bb8ea764eabca7
#
_cell.length_a   1.000
_cell.length_b   1.000
_cell.length_c   1.000
_cell.angle_alpha   90.00
_cell.angle_beta   90.00
_cell.angle_gamma   90.00
#
_symmetry.space_group_name_H-M   'P 1'
#
loop_
_entity.id
_entity.type
_entity.pdbx_description
1 polymer ?
#
loop_
_entity_poly.entity_id
_entity_poly.type
_entity_poly.pdbx_seq_one_letter_code
_entity_poly.pdbx_strand_id
1 'polypeptide(L)'
;MEPEFETEEAIGRATVIIDCTPKGIGHRNKEKYYSKFVDKVKGFLAQGSESDFGKKYAVGINDEALLVESDQFIQIVSCNTHNISCITKTIALDGLGSENFVAGKYVCIRRANDMHEKDGYIPSPQVNVHQSEQYGSHHADDAAAVFKTLDMDLNMFSSAMKVNSQYMHVLWFNLRVNESISLNEVKDKLSANKYVALTAKDMTSTVFSFGRDHGHYGRILNQTVVVEQTLNVRNGNEINGFCFTPQDGNSLLSSLSATLWFLYPHSYKDKLDSLSNLFFDHI
;
A
#
# COMPACT_ATOMS: atom_id res chain seq x y z
N MET A 1 27.88 -17.65 8.15
CA MET A 1 27.54 -18.28 6.86
C MET A 1 28.29 -17.47 5.81
N GLU A 2 29.17 -18.07 5.06
CA GLU A 2 29.86 -17.37 3.99
C GLU A 2 28.94 -17.27 2.78
N PRO A 3 28.97 -16.15 2.03
CA PRO A 3 28.15 -16.01 0.82
C PRO A 3 28.61 -16.99 -0.27
N GLU A 4 27.66 -17.60 -0.95
CA GLU A 4 27.95 -18.53 -2.06
C GLU A 4 28.39 -17.78 -3.33
N PHE A 5 27.93 -16.54 -3.51
CA PHE A 5 28.22 -15.70 -4.66
C PHE A 5 28.57 -14.27 -4.24
N GLU A 6 29.43 -13.63 -5.03
CA GLU A 6 29.62 -12.19 -4.94
C GLU A 6 28.37 -11.44 -5.43
N THR A 7 28.16 -10.22 -4.95
CA THR A 7 26.94 -9.44 -5.21
C THR A 7 26.62 -9.30 -6.70
N GLU A 8 27.58 -8.93 -7.54
CA GLU A 8 27.35 -8.73 -8.97
C GLU A 8 27.09 -10.08 -9.69
N GLU A 9 27.71 -11.16 -9.25
CA GLU A 9 27.44 -12.49 -9.79
C GLU A 9 26.01 -12.94 -9.44
N ALA A 10 25.60 -12.76 -8.21
CA ALA A 10 24.23 -13.08 -7.76
C ALA A 10 23.17 -12.29 -8.54
N ILE A 11 23.39 -10.98 -8.75
CA ILE A 11 22.50 -10.13 -9.55
C ILE A 11 22.43 -10.63 -11.00
N GLY A 12 23.59 -10.95 -11.62
CA GLY A 12 23.65 -11.40 -13.01
C GLY A 12 22.99 -12.76 -13.27
N ARG A 13 22.70 -13.54 -12.22
CA ARG A 13 21.99 -14.85 -12.27
C ARG A 13 20.51 -14.72 -11.98
N ALA A 14 20.06 -13.61 -11.43
CA ALA A 14 18.67 -13.40 -11.06
C ALA A 14 17.80 -13.05 -12.27
N THR A 15 16.54 -13.48 -12.24
CA THR A 15 15.54 -13.07 -13.23
C THR A 15 14.83 -11.79 -12.80
N VAL A 16 14.53 -11.65 -11.50
CA VAL A 16 13.94 -10.46 -10.86
C VAL A 16 14.69 -10.20 -9.56
N ILE A 17 14.94 -8.95 -9.24
CA ILE A 17 15.55 -8.52 -7.98
C ILE A 17 14.49 -7.82 -7.13
N ILE A 18 14.41 -8.22 -5.85
CA ILE A 18 13.59 -7.54 -4.85
C ILE A 18 14.54 -6.93 -3.80
N ASP A 19 14.68 -5.61 -3.82
CA ASP A 19 15.48 -4.88 -2.86
C ASP A 19 14.65 -4.55 -1.61
N CYS A 20 15.00 -5.18 -0.50
CA CYS A 20 14.37 -4.97 0.81
C CYS A 20 15.32 -4.22 1.77
N THR A 21 16.28 -3.49 1.25
CA THR A 21 17.21 -2.71 2.05
C THR A 21 16.55 -1.47 2.66
N PRO A 22 17.13 -0.87 3.73
CA PRO A 22 16.59 0.35 4.32
C PRO A 22 16.51 1.52 3.33
N LYS A 23 15.61 2.46 3.60
CA LYS A 23 15.38 3.66 2.78
C LYS A 23 16.68 4.34 2.34
N GLY A 24 16.77 4.68 1.06
CA GLY A 24 17.91 5.31 0.40
C GLY A 24 19.04 4.35 0.01
N ILE A 25 18.98 3.09 0.42
CA ILE A 25 19.94 2.07 -0.01
C ILE A 25 19.54 1.50 -1.36
N GLY A 26 18.24 1.24 -1.58
CA GLY A 26 17.72 0.73 -2.85
C GLY A 26 18.08 1.63 -4.02
N HIS A 27 17.92 2.96 -3.87
CA HIS A 27 18.33 3.92 -4.88
C HIS A 27 19.84 3.86 -5.17
N ARG A 28 20.67 3.79 -4.13
CA ARG A 28 22.13 3.62 -4.29
C ARG A 28 22.49 2.30 -4.96
N ASN A 29 21.77 1.22 -4.64
CA ASN A 29 21.97 -0.08 -5.29
C ASN A 29 21.59 -0.02 -6.77
N LYS A 30 20.52 0.70 -7.12
CA LYS A 30 20.14 0.96 -8.51
C LYS A 30 21.29 1.59 -9.28
N GLU A 31 21.86 2.68 -8.77
CA GLU A 31 22.97 3.39 -9.43
C GLU A 31 24.24 2.53 -9.49
N LYS A 32 24.61 1.90 -8.39
CA LYS A 32 25.89 1.18 -8.27
C LYS A 32 25.90 -0.16 -8.99
N TYR A 33 24.79 -0.89 -8.92
CA TYR A 33 24.71 -2.28 -9.37
C TYR A 33 23.66 -2.49 -10.46
N TYR A 34 22.37 -2.21 -10.20
CA TYR A 34 21.26 -2.70 -11.02
C TYR A 34 21.30 -2.14 -12.44
N SER A 35 21.67 -0.88 -12.63
CA SER A 35 21.78 -0.24 -13.94
C SER A 35 22.75 -0.94 -14.90
N LYS A 36 23.68 -1.74 -14.37
CA LYS A 36 24.61 -2.56 -15.19
C LYS A 36 24.01 -3.86 -15.71
N PHE A 37 22.84 -4.25 -15.20
CA PHE A 37 22.22 -5.56 -15.47
C PHE A 37 20.84 -5.45 -16.14
N VAL A 38 20.50 -4.28 -16.66
CA VAL A 38 19.20 -4.03 -17.31
C VAL A 38 18.96 -4.93 -18.53
N ASP A 39 20.02 -5.36 -19.21
CA ASP A 39 19.92 -6.28 -20.36
C ASP A 39 19.73 -7.75 -19.95
N LYS A 40 19.93 -8.09 -18.67
CA LYS A 40 19.94 -9.48 -18.17
C LYS A 40 18.78 -9.77 -17.21
N VAL A 41 18.47 -8.83 -16.34
CA VAL A 41 17.45 -8.94 -15.30
C VAL A 41 16.14 -8.37 -15.84
N LYS A 42 15.05 -9.11 -15.75
CA LYS A 42 13.74 -8.68 -16.27
C LYS A 42 13.17 -7.48 -15.51
N GLY A 43 13.45 -7.39 -14.20
CA GLY A 43 12.94 -6.28 -13.42
C GLY A 43 13.53 -6.18 -12.02
N PHE A 44 13.43 -4.98 -11.48
CA PHE A 44 13.93 -4.60 -10.17
C PHE A 44 12.82 -3.97 -9.35
N LEU A 45 12.63 -4.46 -8.13
CA LEU A 45 11.66 -3.94 -7.16
C LEU A 45 12.40 -3.32 -5.99
N ALA A 46 11.95 -2.15 -5.50
CA ALA A 46 12.33 -1.63 -4.20
C ALA A 46 11.10 -1.52 -3.29
N GLN A 47 11.31 -1.75 -1.99
CA GLN A 47 10.24 -1.76 -0.99
C GLN A 47 10.06 -0.42 -0.30
N GLY A 48 8.81 -0.11 0.06
CA GLY A 48 8.47 0.93 1.02
C GLY A 48 8.65 2.35 0.52
N SER A 49 9.38 3.14 1.30
CA SER A 49 9.52 4.60 1.10
C SER A 49 10.75 5.00 0.28
N GLU A 50 11.21 4.13 -0.60
CA GLU A 50 12.29 4.48 -1.52
C GLU A 50 11.81 5.57 -2.47
N SER A 51 12.64 6.59 -2.76
CA SER A 51 12.31 7.64 -3.73
C SER A 51 13.13 7.44 -5.01
N ASP A 52 12.54 7.82 -6.15
CA ASP A 52 13.19 7.83 -7.46
C ASP A 52 13.76 6.48 -7.93
N PHE A 53 13.34 5.39 -7.31
CA PHE A 53 13.75 4.06 -7.73
C PHE A 53 13.11 3.66 -9.06
N GLY A 54 11.82 3.89 -9.21
CA GLY A 54 11.06 3.54 -10.40
C GLY A 54 9.58 3.94 -10.29
N LYS A 55 8.76 3.38 -11.17
CA LYS A 55 7.32 3.64 -11.17
C LYS A 55 6.71 3.17 -9.86
N LYS A 56 5.97 4.03 -9.17
CA LYS A 56 5.24 3.69 -7.95
C LYS A 56 4.11 2.71 -8.28
N TYR A 57 3.99 1.66 -7.49
CA TYR A 57 3.03 0.59 -7.75
C TYR A 57 2.35 0.09 -6.48
N ALA A 58 1.06 -0.14 -6.60
CA ALA A 58 0.21 -0.84 -5.64
C ALA A 58 -0.79 -1.73 -6.38
N VAL A 59 -0.79 -3.02 -6.11
CA VAL A 59 -1.68 -4.00 -6.76
C VAL A 59 -3.16 -3.64 -6.56
N GLY A 60 -3.95 -3.78 -7.61
CA GLY A 60 -5.38 -3.44 -7.60
C GLY A 60 -5.67 -1.93 -7.68
N ILE A 61 -4.62 -1.09 -7.66
CA ILE A 61 -4.75 0.37 -7.75
C ILE A 61 -4.37 0.88 -9.13
N ASN A 62 -3.13 0.62 -9.57
CA ASN A 62 -2.61 1.13 -10.83
C ASN A 62 -1.95 0.05 -11.70
N ASP A 63 -2.52 -1.13 -11.71
CA ASP A 63 -2.03 -2.28 -12.51
C ASP A 63 -1.93 -1.95 -14.00
N GLU A 64 -2.87 -1.15 -14.52
CA GLU A 64 -2.94 -0.71 -15.92
C GLU A 64 -1.87 0.31 -16.31
N ALA A 65 -1.22 0.93 -15.34
CA ALA A 65 -0.14 1.87 -15.59
C ALA A 65 1.20 1.18 -15.92
N LEU A 66 1.31 -0.13 -15.70
CA LEU A 66 2.53 -0.88 -15.96
C LEU A 66 2.73 -1.15 -17.46
N LEU A 67 3.87 -0.70 -18.00
CA LEU A 67 4.23 -0.81 -19.42
C LEU A 67 5.45 -1.73 -19.59
N VAL A 68 5.27 -2.84 -20.30
CA VAL A 68 6.30 -3.89 -20.48
C VAL A 68 7.57 -3.32 -21.13
N GLU A 69 7.42 -2.36 -22.03
CA GLU A 69 8.54 -1.80 -22.81
C GLU A 69 9.39 -0.80 -22.04
N SER A 70 8.88 -0.25 -20.92
CA SER A 70 9.55 0.87 -20.22
C SER A 70 9.75 0.68 -18.72
N ASP A 71 8.91 -0.13 -18.08
CA ASP A 71 8.89 -0.23 -16.62
C ASP A 71 9.73 -1.41 -16.12
N GLN A 72 11.03 -1.22 -16.05
CA GLN A 72 11.95 -2.22 -15.51
C GLN A 72 12.27 -2.00 -14.03
N PHE A 73 12.06 -0.79 -13.53
CA PHE A 73 12.23 -0.43 -12.13
C PHE A 73 10.87 -0.07 -11.52
N ILE A 74 10.45 -0.79 -10.49
CA ILE A 74 9.18 -0.58 -9.80
C ILE A 74 9.44 -0.33 -8.32
N GLN A 75 8.82 0.71 -7.79
CA GLN A 75 8.78 1.02 -6.38
C GLN A 75 7.46 0.56 -5.77
N ILE A 76 7.50 -0.44 -4.92
CA ILE A 76 6.35 -0.84 -4.11
C ILE A 76 6.13 0.21 -3.03
N VAL A 77 4.97 0.83 -3.02
CA VAL A 77 4.67 1.91 -2.08
C VAL A 77 4.50 1.43 -0.63
N SER A 78 4.47 2.35 0.32
CA SER A 78 4.36 2.01 1.74
C SER A 78 3.00 1.42 2.11
N CYS A 79 2.94 0.70 3.22
CA CYS A 79 1.71 0.06 3.71
C CYS A 79 0.55 1.06 3.92
N ASN A 80 0.82 2.26 4.44
CA ASN A 80 -0.21 3.30 4.58
C ASN A 80 -0.63 3.88 3.22
N THR A 81 0.29 4.01 2.28
CA THR A 81 -0.02 4.45 0.91
C THR A 81 -0.95 3.45 0.21
N HIS A 82 -0.71 2.14 0.36
CA HIS A 82 -1.64 1.11 -0.11
C HIS A 82 -3.04 1.29 0.48
N ASN A 83 -3.13 1.46 1.79
CA ASN A 83 -4.40 1.61 2.49
C ASN A 83 -5.17 2.86 2.01
N ILE A 84 -4.51 4.03 1.97
CA ILE A 84 -5.09 5.28 1.46
C ILE A 84 -5.59 5.09 0.02
N SER A 85 -4.76 4.53 -0.85
CA SER A 85 -5.09 4.36 -2.27
C SER A 85 -6.25 3.38 -2.46
N CYS A 86 -6.27 2.27 -1.71
CA CYS A 86 -7.34 1.28 -1.77
C CYS A 86 -8.70 1.87 -1.35
N ILE A 87 -8.77 2.55 -0.21
CA ILE A 87 -10.01 3.19 0.27
C ILE A 87 -10.49 4.25 -0.73
N THR A 88 -9.58 5.10 -1.21
CA THR A 88 -9.92 6.17 -2.16
C THR A 88 -10.48 5.60 -3.46
N LYS A 89 -9.77 4.64 -4.06
CA LYS A 89 -10.19 4.02 -5.31
C LYS A 89 -11.54 3.32 -5.15
N THR A 90 -11.68 2.47 -4.15
CA THR A 90 -12.89 1.65 -3.95
C THR A 90 -14.14 2.48 -3.72
N ILE A 91 -14.06 3.51 -2.86
CA ILE A 91 -15.25 4.29 -2.47
C ILE A 91 -15.55 5.38 -3.51
N ALA A 92 -14.53 6.11 -3.96
CA ALA A 92 -14.75 7.38 -4.64
C ALA A 92 -14.48 7.34 -6.15
N LEU A 93 -13.71 6.37 -6.66
CA LEU A 93 -13.30 6.35 -8.06
C LEU A 93 -13.93 5.20 -8.87
N ASP A 94 -14.00 4.00 -8.30
CA ASP A 94 -14.46 2.81 -9.01
C ASP A 94 -15.91 2.97 -9.49
N GLY A 95 -16.05 2.94 -10.83
CA GLY A 95 -17.31 3.13 -11.54
C GLY A 95 -17.77 4.59 -11.70
N LEU A 96 -17.04 5.57 -11.13
CA LEU A 96 -17.44 6.98 -11.11
C LEU A 96 -16.42 7.94 -11.74
N GLY A 97 -15.15 7.52 -11.84
CA GLY A 97 -14.08 8.36 -12.37
C GLY A 97 -13.48 9.37 -11.39
N SER A 98 -12.42 10.04 -11.83
CA SER A 98 -11.68 11.00 -10.96
C SER A 98 -12.45 12.28 -10.68
N GLU A 99 -13.35 12.69 -11.56
CA GLU A 99 -14.23 13.88 -11.43
C GLU A 99 -15.25 13.74 -10.30
N ASN A 100 -15.55 12.52 -9.86
CA ASN A 100 -16.37 12.30 -8.67
C ASN A 100 -15.62 12.63 -7.37
N PHE A 101 -14.30 12.55 -7.36
CA PHE A 101 -13.49 12.79 -6.17
C PHE A 101 -13.24 14.29 -5.95
N VAL A 102 -13.74 14.83 -4.86
CA VAL A 102 -13.55 16.25 -4.52
C VAL A 102 -12.33 16.44 -3.63
N ALA A 103 -12.20 15.65 -2.56
CA ALA A 103 -11.05 15.69 -1.66
C ALA A 103 -10.99 14.46 -0.76
N GLY A 104 -9.77 14.06 -0.40
CA GLY A 104 -9.50 13.04 0.61
C GLY A 104 -8.59 13.56 1.72
N LYS A 105 -9.00 13.37 2.97
CA LYS A 105 -8.21 13.71 4.16
C LYS A 105 -7.96 12.46 4.99
N TYR A 106 -6.72 12.30 5.43
CA TYR A 106 -6.31 11.08 6.12
C TYR A 106 -5.47 11.40 7.36
N VAL A 107 -5.65 10.61 8.41
CA VAL A 107 -4.80 10.66 9.59
C VAL A 107 -4.19 9.28 9.80
N CYS A 108 -2.87 9.18 9.57
CA CYS A 108 -2.11 7.95 9.78
C CYS A 108 -1.63 7.90 11.23
N ILE A 109 -2.26 7.06 12.04
CA ILE A 109 -1.88 6.80 13.43
C ILE A 109 -0.95 5.58 13.40
N ARG A 110 0.35 5.85 13.49
CA ARG A 110 1.39 4.84 13.28
C ARG A 110 1.77 4.19 14.60
N ARG A 111 1.97 2.87 14.57
CA ARG A 111 2.59 2.15 15.69
C ARG A 111 3.97 2.73 16.03
N ALA A 112 4.46 2.47 17.23
CA ALA A 112 5.71 3.01 17.74
C ALA A 112 6.90 2.61 16.85
N ASN A 113 7.10 1.31 16.65
CA ASN A 113 8.22 0.74 15.90
C ASN A 113 7.77 -0.40 15.01
N ASP A 114 8.57 -0.73 14.02
CA ASP A 114 8.43 -1.97 13.27
C ASP A 114 8.85 -3.16 14.13
N MET A 115 8.34 -4.36 13.86
CA MET A 115 8.52 -5.54 14.73
C MET A 115 9.99 -5.95 14.90
N HIS A 116 10.84 -5.59 13.94
CA HIS A 116 12.28 -5.88 13.96
C HIS A 116 13.13 -4.75 14.56
N GLU A 117 12.56 -3.56 14.77
CA GLU A 117 13.28 -2.43 15.35
C GLU A 117 13.49 -2.64 16.86
N LYS A 118 14.71 -2.49 17.32
CA LYS A 118 15.10 -2.64 18.74
C LYS A 118 15.11 -1.34 19.50
N ASP A 119 15.24 -0.22 18.78
CA ASP A 119 15.40 1.12 19.32
C ASP A 119 14.17 1.98 19.01
N GLY A 120 13.96 3.03 19.79
CA GLY A 120 12.91 4.01 19.52
C GLY A 120 11.74 3.95 20.51
N TYR A 121 12.04 3.91 21.82
CA TYR A 121 11.01 4.09 22.83
C TYR A 121 10.25 5.42 22.63
N ILE A 122 8.94 5.32 22.49
CA ILE A 122 8.04 6.46 22.36
C ILE A 122 7.20 6.55 23.63
N PRO A 123 7.50 7.51 24.53
CA PRO A 123 6.83 7.59 25.84
C PRO A 123 5.39 8.10 25.73
N SER A 124 5.05 8.83 24.65
CA SER A 124 3.72 9.43 24.44
C SER A 124 3.47 9.62 22.96
N PRO A 125 2.21 9.85 22.52
CA PRO A 125 1.89 10.17 21.13
C PRO A 125 2.71 11.37 20.62
N GLN A 126 3.27 11.23 19.43
CA GLN A 126 4.10 12.23 18.77
C GLN A 126 3.53 12.58 17.39
N VAL A 127 3.21 13.84 17.16
CA VAL A 127 2.74 14.32 15.85
C VAL A 127 3.93 14.54 14.92
N ASN A 128 3.73 14.24 13.64
CA ASN A 128 4.72 14.51 12.60
C ASN A 128 4.51 15.93 12.04
N VAL A 129 5.61 16.61 11.77
CA VAL A 129 5.60 17.87 11.04
C VAL A 129 5.19 17.62 9.59
N HIS A 130 4.36 18.48 9.02
CA HIS A 130 4.02 18.43 7.60
C HIS A 130 5.24 18.77 6.75
N GLN A 131 5.47 17.99 5.71
CA GLN A 131 6.61 18.14 4.79
C GLN A 131 6.22 18.89 3.51
N SER A 132 4.93 18.94 3.21
CA SER A 132 4.37 19.58 2.03
C SER A 132 3.13 20.38 2.42
N GLU A 133 3.00 21.59 1.88
CA GLU A 133 1.79 22.40 2.04
C GLU A 133 0.60 21.74 1.34
N GLN A 134 0.83 21.14 0.18
CA GLN A 134 -0.21 20.50 -0.63
C GLN A 134 -0.68 19.17 -0.04
N TYR A 135 0.25 18.30 0.37
CA TYR A 135 -0.06 16.91 0.75
C TYR A 135 0.04 16.63 2.26
N GLY A 136 0.62 17.55 3.03
CA GLY A 136 0.91 17.38 4.46
C GLY A 136 2.03 16.38 4.70
N SER A 137 1.72 15.11 4.93
CA SER A 137 2.72 14.05 5.06
C SER A 137 2.96 13.30 3.75
N HIS A 138 4.11 12.61 3.64
CA HIS A 138 4.48 11.83 2.46
C HIS A 138 3.47 10.74 2.08
N HIS A 139 2.57 10.33 2.97
CA HIS A 139 1.59 9.28 2.67
C HIS A 139 0.58 9.69 1.60
N ALA A 140 0.04 10.93 1.68
CA ALA A 140 -0.84 11.46 0.64
C ALA A 140 -0.07 11.82 -0.64
N ASP A 141 1.16 12.33 -0.52
CA ASP A 141 2.04 12.59 -1.66
C ASP A 141 2.31 11.31 -2.46
N ASP A 142 2.72 10.25 -1.77
CA ASP A 142 2.95 8.94 -2.40
C ASP A 142 1.67 8.36 -3.02
N ALA A 143 0.51 8.50 -2.35
CA ALA A 143 -0.76 8.03 -2.89
C ALA A 143 -1.19 8.84 -4.13
N ALA A 144 -1.07 10.18 -4.09
CA ALA A 144 -1.31 11.03 -5.24
C ALA A 144 -0.38 10.67 -6.41
N ALA A 145 0.89 10.36 -6.13
CA ALA A 145 1.84 9.93 -7.16
C ALA A 145 1.47 8.55 -7.78
N VAL A 146 0.85 7.63 -7.02
CA VAL A 146 0.28 6.39 -7.59
C VAL A 146 -0.84 6.72 -8.56
N PHE A 147 -1.79 7.59 -8.17
CA PHE A 147 -2.90 7.98 -9.05
C PHE A 147 -2.46 8.81 -10.27
N LYS A 148 -1.38 9.59 -10.15
CA LYS A 148 -0.77 10.28 -11.30
C LYS A 148 -0.26 9.33 -12.39
N THR A 149 0.09 8.09 -12.07
CA THR A 149 0.43 7.08 -13.09
C THR A 149 -0.77 6.66 -13.94
N LEU A 150 -1.98 7.02 -13.51
CA LEU A 150 -3.26 6.83 -14.20
C LEU A 150 -3.83 8.14 -14.75
N ASP A 151 -3.01 9.18 -14.87
CA ASP A 151 -3.40 10.53 -15.30
C ASP A 151 -4.47 11.20 -14.41
N MET A 152 -4.56 10.78 -13.12
CA MET A 152 -5.48 11.34 -12.14
C MET A 152 -4.73 12.27 -11.17
N ASP A 153 -5.10 13.54 -11.13
CA ASP A 153 -4.61 14.53 -10.16
C ASP A 153 -5.62 14.72 -9.03
N LEU A 154 -5.43 14.02 -7.94
CA LEU A 154 -6.37 13.95 -6.83
C LEU A 154 -6.00 14.91 -5.68
N ASN A 155 -6.98 15.65 -5.17
CA ASN A 155 -6.83 16.54 -4.01
C ASN A 155 -6.79 15.71 -2.71
N MET A 156 -5.60 15.29 -2.32
CA MET A 156 -5.35 14.44 -1.16
C MET A 156 -4.49 15.16 -0.13
N PHE A 157 -4.80 14.95 1.16
CA PHE A 157 -4.02 15.50 2.27
C PHE A 157 -3.93 14.50 3.41
N SER A 158 -2.77 14.34 4.00
CA SER A 158 -2.59 13.47 5.16
C SER A 158 -1.79 14.12 6.28
N SER A 159 -2.19 13.82 7.51
CA SER A 159 -1.39 14.04 8.72
C SER A 159 -0.94 12.69 9.27
N ALA A 160 0.12 12.68 10.04
CA ALA A 160 0.62 11.46 10.66
C ALA A 160 1.03 11.70 12.10
N MET A 161 0.88 10.68 12.92
CA MET A 161 1.41 10.64 14.29
C MET A 161 1.94 9.25 14.60
N LYS A 162 2.90 9.15 15.50
CA LYS A 162 3.29 7.89 16.14
C LYS A 162 2.64 7.81 17.52
N VAL A 163 2.22 6.60 17.89
CA VAL A 163 1.71 6.32 19.24
C VAL A 163 2.61 5.30 19.93
N ASN A 164 2.54 5.24 21.25
CA ASN A 164 3.36 4.36 22.07
C ASN A 164 2.86 2.90 22.17
N SER A 165 1.94 2.53 21.30
CA SER A 165 1.44 1.16 21.14
C SER A 165 2.05 0.48 19.92
N GLN A 166 1.99 -0.84 19.90
CA GLN A 166 2.46 -1.68 18.80
C GLN A 166 1.29 -2.25 18.00
N TYR A 167 1.55 -3.22 17.17
CA TYR A 167 0.70 -3.96 16.28
C TYR A 167 0.47 -3.25 14.94
N MET A 168 -0.75 -2.84 14.60
CA MET A 168 -1.07 -2.30 13.27
C MET A 168 -1.16 -0.78 13.29
N HIS A 169 -0.93 -0.15 12.14
CA HIS A 169 -1.31 1.26 11.97
C HIS A 169 -2.82 1.38 11.88
N VAL A 170 -3.34 2.50 12.35
CA VAL A 170 -4.73 2.90 12.18
C VAL A 170 -4.77 4.07 11.20
N LEU A 171 -5.68 4.03 10.26
CA LEU A 171 -5.97 5.13 9.35
C LEU A 171 -7.40 5.62 9.62
N TRP A 172 -7.56 6.90 9.93
CA TRP A 172 -8.82 7.59 9.78
C TRP A 172 -8.89 8.24 8.41
N PHE A 173 -10.03 8.18 7.76
CA PHE A 173 -10.24 8.81 6.46
C PHE A 173 -11.53 9.63 6.44
N ASN A 174 -11.50 10.70 5.64
CA ASN A 174 -12.63 11.50 5.22
C ASN A 174 -12.55 11.69 3.71
N LEU A 175 -13.51 11.19 2.98
CA LEU A 175 -13.63 11.34 1.54
C LEU A 175 -14.84 12.21 1.22
N ARG A 176 -14.66 13.20 0.36
CA ARG A 176 -15.74 14.00 -0.19
C ARG A 176 -15.86 13.73 -1.68
N VAL A 177 -17.08 13.42 -2.11
CA VAL A 177 -17.41 13.09 -3.50
C VAL A 177 -18.48 14.03 -4.04
N ASN A 178 -18.63 14.11 -5.35
CA ASN A 178 -19.66 14.94 -6.01
C ASN A 178 -21.03 14.26 -6.00
N GLU A 179 -21.05 12.97 -6.30
CA GLU A 179 -22.28 12.20 -6.34
C GLU A 179 -22.75 11.80 -4.92
N SER A 180 -24.06 11.73 -4.75
CA SER A 180 -24.62 11.26 -3.49
C SER A 180 -24.45 9.75 -3.38
N ILE A 181 -24.01 9.31 -2.20
CA ILE A 181 -23.81 7.89 -1.86
C ILE A 181 -24.39 7.58 -0.48
N SER A 182 -25.07 6.46 -0.37
CA SER A 182 -25.57 5.96 0.91
C SER A 182 -24.54 5.10 1.65
N LEU A 183 -24.75 4.90 2.96
CA LEU A 183 -23.89 4.02 3.75
C LEU A 183 -23.90 2.57 3.24
N ASN A 184 -25.05 2.09 2.74
CA ASN A 184 -25.16 0.74 2.19
C ASN A 184 -24.33 0.62 0.90
N GLU A 185 -24.40 1.58 -0.01
CA GLU A 185 -23.59 1.58 -1.22
C GLU A 185 -22.09 1.63 -0.90
N VAL A 186 -21.65 2.37 0.12
CA VAL A 186 -20.26 2.35 0.59
C VAL A 186 -19.86 0.94 1.05
N LYS A 187 -20.72 0.28 1.84
CA LYS A 187 -20.46 -1.10 2.30
C LYS A 187 -20.42 -2.09 1.14
N ASP A 188 -21.34 -1.97 0.19
CA ASP A 188 -21.40 -2.83 -0.98
C ASP A 188 -20.16 -2.69 -1.84
N LYS A 189 -19.68 -1.46 -2.09
CA LYS A 189 -18.41 -1.19 -2.79
C LYS A 189 -17.21 -1.82 -2.08
N LEU A 190 -17.12 -1.66 -0.76
CA LEU A 190 -16.03 -2.24 0.04
C LEU A 190 -16.05 -3.76 0.01
N SER A 191 -17.21 -4.38 0.18
CA SER A 191 -17.38 -5.84 0.13
C SER A 191 -17.13 -6.44 -1.25
N ALA A 192 -17.36 -5.69 -2.32
CA ALA A 192 -17.11 -6.15 -3.69
C ALA A 192 -15.62 -6.15 -4.06
N ASN A 193 -14.77 -5.45 -3.31
CA ASN A 193 -13.34 -5.39 -3.57
C ASN A 193 -12.60 -6.47 -2.79
N LYS A 194 -12.12 -7.52 -3.46
CA LYS A 194 -11.37 -8.64 -2.87
C LYS A 194 -10.13 -8.23 -2.05
N TYR A 195 -9.60 -7.03 -2.27
CA TYR A 195 -8.46 -6.50 -1.52
C TYR A 195 -8.85 -5.78 -0.23
N VAL A 196 -10.14 -5.65 0.05
CA VAL A 196 -10.67 -5.05 1.27
C VAL A 196 -11.19 -6.15 2.17
N ALA A 197 -10.83 -6.15 3.45
CA ALA A 197 -11.51 -6.93 4.46
C ALA A 197 -12.35 -6.02 5.36
N LEU A 198 -13.51 -6.48 5.78
CA LEU A 198 -14.33 -5.81 6.79
C LEU A 198 -14.09 -6.45 8.16
N THR A 199 -14.25 -5.67 9.23
CA THR A 199 -14.14 -6.20 10.59
C THR A 199 -15.09 -5.51 11.56
N ALA A 200 -15.65 -6.29 12.49
CA ALA A 200 -16.32 -5.79 13.69
C ALA A 200 -15.37 -5.56 14.87
N LYS A 201 -14.10 -5.96 14.74
CA LYS A 201 -13.09 -5.75 15.79
C LYS A 201 -12.62 -4.30 15.78
N ASP A 202 -12.54 -3.70 16.95
CA ASP A 202 -12.16 -2.29 17.17
C ASP A 202 -10.73 -2.09 17.68
N MET A 203 -10.01 -3.19 17.98
CA MET A 203 -8.65 -3.14 18.48
C MET A 203 -7.64 -3.69 17.48
N THR A 204 -6.56 -2.96 17.25
CA THR A 204 -5.44 -3.39 16.37
C THR A 204 -4.82 -4.71 16.81
N SER A 205 -4.74 -4.97 18.12
CA SER A 205 -4.18 -6.21 18.68
C SER A 205 -5.01 -7.45 18.32
N THR A 206 -6.34 -7.34 18.29
CA THR A 206 -7.23 -8.46 17.94
C THR A 206 -7.16 -8.80 16.46
N VAL A 207 -7.08 -7.78 15.59
CA VAL A 207 -6.89 -7.98 14.13
C VAL A 207 -5.48 -8.51 13.85
N PHE A 208 -4.46 -7.99 14.53
CA PHE A 208 -3.09 -8.50 14.42
C PHE A 208 -3.00 -9.98 14.82
N SER A 209 -3.61 -10.36 15.95
CA SER A 209 -3.65 -11.75 16.40
C SER A 209 -4.36 -12.65 15.41
N PHE A 210 -5.47 -12.19 14.83
CA PHE A 210 -6.13 -12.92 13.74
C PHE A 210 -5.17 -13.16 12.56
N GLY A 211 -4.46 -12.13 12.12
CA GLY A 211 -3.47 -12.25 11.04
C GLY A 211 -2.33 -13.22 11.35
N ARG A 212 -1.85 -13.22 12.62
CA ARG A 212 -0.83 -14.16 13.09
C ARG A 212 -1.33 -15.61 13.07
N ASP A 213 -2.57 -15.83 13.54
CA ASP A 213 -3.10 -17.17 13.82
C ASP A 213 -3.80 -17.79 12.59
N HIS A 214 -4.43 -16.99 11.76
CA HIS A 214 -5.24 -17.42 10.62
C HIS A 214 -4.76 -16.89 9.27
N GLY A 215 -3.88 -15.89 9.28
CA GLY A 215 -3.34 -15.30 8.06
C GLY A 215 -2.26 -16.16 7.40
N HIS A 216 -1.88 -15.76 6.20
CA HIS A 216 -0.86 -16.45 5.43
C HIS A 216 0.52 -15.90 5.74
N TYR A 217 1.44 -16.76 6.13
CA TYR A 217 2.77 -16.37 6.64
C TYR A 217 2.68 -15.42 7.85
N GLY A 218 1.64 -15.58 8.68
CA GLY A 218 1.36 -14.70 9.80
C GLY A 218 0.92 -13.29 9.38
N ARG A 219 0.37 -13.10 8.19
CA ARG A 219 -0.02 -11.81 7.61
C ARG A 219 -1.44 -11.86 7.01
N ILE A 220 -2.08 -10.71 7.02
CA ILE A 220 -3.30 -10.41 6.24
C ILE A 220 -2.81 -9.81 4.93
N LEU A 221 -3.15 -10.42 3.78
CA LEU A 221 -2.70 -9.97 2.46
C LEU A 221 -3.61 -8.90 1.83
N ASN A 222 -4.78 -8.64 2.40
CA ASN A 222 -5.65 -7.55 1.95
C ASN A 222 -4.92 -6.19 1.98
N GLN A 223 -5.36 -5.23 1.17
CA GLN A 223 -4.79 -3.88 1.14
C GLN A 223 -5.20 -3.06 2.37
N THR A 224 -6.39 -3.30 2.89
CA THR A 224 -6.97 -2.62 4.05
C THR A 224 -7.91 -3.53 4.83
N VAL A 225 -8.09 -3.25 6.12
CA VAL A 225 -9.11 -3.85 6.99
C VAL A 225 -9.99 -2.74 7.54
N VAL A 226 -11.21 -2.61 7.05
CA VAL A 226 -12.14 -1.53 7.39
C VAL A 226 -12.95 -1.89 8.64
N VAL A 227 -12.97 -1.00 9.62
CA VAL A 227 -13.79 -1.17 10.83
C VAL A 227 -15.21 -0.73 10.51
N GLU A 228 -16.07 -1.69 10.21
CA GLU A 228 -17.39 -1.46 9.63
C GLU A 228 -18.29 -0.55 10.45
N GLN A 229 -18.24 -0.67 11.79
CA GLN A 229 -19.06 0.13 12.71
C GLN A 229 -18.68 1.60 12.75
N THR A 230 -17.53 1.98 12.21
CA THR A 230 -17.07 3.37 12.15
C THR A 230 -17.44 4.08 10.86
N LEU A 231 -17.98 3.33 9.88
CA LEU A 231 -18.39 3.90 8.61
C LEU A 231 -19.59 4.82 8.81
N ASN A 232 -19.48 6.02 8.25
CA ASN A 232 -20.53 7.01 8.31
C ASN A 232 -20.57 7.84 7.03
N VAL A 233 -21.75 8.17 6.56
CA VAL A 233 -21.97 9.10 5.44
C VAL A 233 -22.73 10.32 5.94
N ARG A 234 -22.13 11.49 5.81
CA ARG A 234 -22.72 12.78 6.16
C ARG A 234 -23.12 13.53 4.90
N ASN A 235 -24.23 14.23 4.96
CA ASN A 235 -24.74 15.05 3.85
C ASN A 235 -24.86 14.33 2.50
N GLY A 236 -24.87 12.99 2.51
CA GLY A 236 -24.96 12.16 1.31
C GLY A 236 -23.67 12.07 0.47
N ASN A 237 -22.60 12.77 0.84
CA ASN A 237 -21.38 12.84 0.00
C ASN A 237 -20.08 12.98 0.78
N GLU A 238 -20.12 12.90 2.09
CA GLU A 238 -18.93 12.93 2.96
C GLU A 238 -18.81 11.63 3.73
N ILE A 239 -17.87 10.79 3.36
CA ILE A 239 -17.69 9.43 3.86
C ILE A 239 -16.52 9.42 4.87
N ASN A 240 -16.77 8.89 6.06
CA ASN A 240 -15.79 8.81 7.14
C ASN A 240 -15.69 7.38 7.66
N GLY A 241 -14.52 7.02 8.17
CA GLY A 241 -14.32 5.73 8.82
C GLY A 241 -12.91 5.53 9.33
N PHE A 242 -12.73 4.42 10.02
CA PHE A 242 -11.42 3.92 10.40
C PHE A 242 -11.12 2.60 9.70
N CYS A 243 -9.85 2.41 9.39
CA CYS A 243 -9.35 1.12 8.93
C CYS A 243 -7.98 0.83 9.52
N PHE A 244 -7.63 -0.44 9.57
CA PHE A 244 -6.32 -0.90 9.98
C PHE A 244 -5.47 -1.24 8.74
N THR A 245 -4.19 -0.92 8.81
CA THR A 245 -3.25 -1.21 7.73
C THR A 245 -2.64 -2.59 7.94
N PRO A 246 -2.90 -3.57 7.05
CA PRO A 246 -2.30 -4.91 7.13
C PRO A 246 -0.81 -4.84 6.79
N GLN A 247 -0.04 -4.32 7.73
CA GLN A 247 1.36 -4.02 7.53
C GLN A 247 2.15 -5.28 7.18
N ASP A 248 3.04 -5.12 6.23
CA ASP A 248 3.84 -6.10 5.49
C ASP A 248 3.01 -6.98 4.54
N GLY A 249 1.74 -7.29 4.83
CA GLY A 249 0.92 -8.15 3.97
C GLY A 249 0.54 -7.50 2.65
N ASN A 250 0.10 -6.24 2.67
CA ASN A 250 -0.24 -5.50 1.45
C ASN A 250 0.99 -5.22 0.56
N SER A 251 2.12 -4.87 1.15
CA SER A 251 3.37 -4.68 0.40
C SER A 251 3.92 -6.00 -0.17
N LEU A 252 3.79 -7.10 0.59
CA LEU A 252 4.15 -8.44 0.13
C LEU A 252 3.31 -8.84 -1.11
N LEU A 253 2.00 -8.59 -1.06
CA LEU A 253 1.11 -8.87 -2.18
C LEU A 253 1.49 -8.07 -3.43
N SER A 254 1.78 -6.77 -3.29
CA SER A 254 2.21 -5.93 -4.41
C SER A 254 3.58 -6.37 -4.97
N SER A 255 4.50 -6.82 -4.11
CA SER A 255 5.79 -7.36 -4.55
C SER A 255 5.62 -8.64 -5.37
N LEU A 256 4.73 -9.51 -4.92
CA LEU A 256 4.40 -10.74 -5.64
C LEU A 256 3.75 -10.43 -6.98
N SER A 257 2.78 -9.50 -7.00
CA SER A 257 2.11 -9.07 -8.24
C SER A 257 3.10 -8.49 -9.25
N ALA A 258 3.96 -7.56 -8.83
CA ALA A 258 4.97 -6.98 -9.72
C ALA A 258 6.00 -8.02 -10.20
N THR A 259 6.39 -8.97 -9.34
CA THR A 259 7.26 -10.08 -9.74
C THR A 259 6.60 -10.96 -10.80
N LEU A 260 5.33 -11.32 -10.60
CA LEU A 260 4.57 -12.09 -11.58
C LEU A 260 4.40 -11.32 -12.89
N TRP A 261 4.22 -10.00 -12.83
CA TRP A 261 4.13 -9.15 -14.02
C TRP A 261 5.46 -9.17 -14.81
N PHE A 262 6.61 -9.05 -14.18
CA PHE A 262 7.89 -9.20 -14.87
C PHE A 262 8.11 -10.57 -15.50
N LEU A 263 7.63 -11.61 -14.85
CA LEU A 263 7.79 -12.98 -15.35
C LEU A 263 6.77 -13.33 -16.45
N TYR A 264 5.53 -12.86 -16.30
CA TYR A 264 4.38 -13.26 -17.10
C TYR A 264 3.46 -12.06 -17.41
N PRO A 265 3.92 -11.03 -18.14
CA PRO A 265 3.21 -9.75 -18.26
C PRO A 265 1.77 -9.87 -18.79
N HIS A 266 1.50 -10.86 -19.65
CA HIS A 266 0.18 -11.06 -20.26
C HIS A 266 -0.76 -11.98 -19.47
N SER A 267 -0.28 -12.65 -18.43
CA SER A 267 -1.08 -13.61 -17.63
C SER A 267 -0.85 -13.51 -16.12
N TYR A 268 -0.19 -12.44 -15.65
CA TYR A 268 0.11 -12.31 -14.23
C TYR A 268 -1.15 -12.16 -13.36
N LYS A 269 -2.22 -11.56 -13.91
CA LYS A 269 -3.50 -11.42 -13.19
C LYS A 269 -4.12 -12.78 -12.91
N ASP A 270 -4.17 -13.66 -13.90
CA ASP A 270 -4.68 -15.05 -13.72
C ASP A 270 -3.86 -15.82 -12.67
N LYS A 271 -2.53 -15.59 -12.67
CA LYS A 271 -1.65 -16.20 -11.66
C LYS A 271 -1.88 -15.61 -10.27
N LEU A 272 -2.12 -14.31 -10.17
CA LEU A 272 -2.44 -13.65 -8.92
C LEU A 272 -3.82 -14.07 -8.40
N ASP A 273 -4.79 -14.32 -9.28
CA ASP A 273 -6.13 -14.78 -8.93
C ASP A 273 -6.13 -16.18 -8.31
N SER A 274 -5.11 -16.99 -8.57
CA SER A 274 -4.91 -18.26 -7.87
C SER A 274 -4.68 -18.11 -6.36
N LEU A 275 -4.37 -16.89 -5.91
CA LEU A 275 -4.20 -16.52 -4.50
C LEU A 275 -5.48 -15.94 -3.87
N SER A 276 -6.62 -15.98 -4.57
CA SER A 276 -7.89 -15.40 -4.08
C SER A 276 -8.34 -16.00 -2.75
N ASN A 277 -8.00 -17.26 -2.48
CA ASN A 277 -8.27 -17.94 -1.20
C ASN A 277 -7.41 -17.41 -0.03
N LEU A 278 -6.45 -16.53 -0.27
CA LEU A 278 -5.59 -15.92 0.75
C LEU A 278 -6.14 -14.57 1.25
N PHE A 279 -7.21 -14.07 0.66
CA PHE A 279 -7.87 -12.84 1.09
C PHE A 279 -9.03 -13.15 2.02
N PHE A 280 -9.25 -12.25 2.96
CA PHE A 280 -10.37 -12.32 3.88
C PHE A 280 -11.44 -11.31 3.46
N ASP A 281 -12.69 -11.73 3.42
CA ASP A 281 -13.83 -10.81 3.28
C ASP A 281 -14.15 -10.19 4.64
N HIS A 282 -14.07 -11.00 5.70
CA HIS A 282 -14.31 -10.59 7.09
C HIS A 282 -13.23 -11.12 8.04
N ILE A 283 -12.86 -10.30 9.01
CA ILE A 283 -11.85 -10.57 10.04
C ILE A 283 -12.44 -10.43 11.44
#